data_eb019cd90910b3e069227c7f103ad865
#
_entry.id   eb019cd90910b3e069227c7f103ad865
#
_cell.length_a   1.000
_cell.length_b   1.000
_cell.length_c   1.000
_cell.angle_alpha   90.00
_cell.angle_beta   90.00
_cell.angle_gamma   90.00
#
_symmetry.space_group_name_H-M   'P 1'
#
loop_
_entity.id
_entity.type
_entity.pdbx_description
1 polymer ?
#
loop_
_entity_poly.entity_id
_entity_poly.type
_entity_poly.pdbx_seq_one_letter_code
_entity_poly.pdbx_strand_id
1 'polypeptide(L)'
;MKTIAHLSDLHFGRHDETAAERLLGDLSELRPDLVVITGDLTQRARHSQFAVARAFLEKLPRPVIVVPGNHDVPLYDVIQRFVGRLARYRRYICAELQPFFADDEIALLGLNTARSATFSNGRISYAQAAAIKSVFADVPAGRLRILAIHHPLAVPVPGGDLLPVGRAAMARRAMIEAGVGLVLSGHFHRAFSGDLPGSDLVADGLILFVHAGTAISTRLRGEPNSYNLLRVGPESVTCTVRAFFGTHFGDADSVHYALVGGRWAQQQ
;
A
#
# COMPACT_ATOMS: atom_id res chain seq x y z
N MET A 1 18.34 -2.73 -9.45
CA MET A 1 17.48 -2.07 -8.43
C MET A 1 16.27 -1.50 -9.14
N LYS A 2 15.08 -1.76 -8.61
CA LYS A 2 13.80 -1.29 -9.16
C LYS A 2 13.31 -0.05 -8.44
N THR A 3 12.66 0.83 -9.17
CA THR A 3 12.02 2.03 -8.62
C THR A 3 10.51 1.80 -8.53
N ILE A 4 9.95 1.88 -7.34
CA ILE A 4 8.51 1.72 -7.09
C ILE A 4 7.94 3.05 -6.59
N ALA A 5 6.91 3.57 -7.25
CA ALA A 5 6.09 4.64 -6.70
C ALA A 5 4.95 4.02 -5.87
N HIS A 6 4.98 4.21 -4.55
CA HIS A 6 3.99 3.67 -3.62
C HIS A 6 3.02 4.78 -3.20
N LEU A 7 1.82 4.74 -3.72
CA LEU A 7 0.71 5.66 -3.48
C LEU A 7 -0.32 5.03 -2.56
N SER A 8 -1.07 5.84 -1.82
CA SER A 8 -2.24 5.39 -1.04
C SER A 8 -3.25 6.51 -0.85
N ASP A 9 -4.47 6.14 -0.46
CA ASP A 9 -5.48 7.06 0.07
C ASP A 9 -5.77 8.25 -0.87
N LEU A 10 -6.04 7.96 -2.15
CA LEU A 10 -6.34 8.96 -3.18
C LEU A 10 -7.66 9.67 -2.92
N HIS A 11 -8.67 8.98 -2.40
CA HIS A 11 -9.98 9.47 -2.00
C HIS A 11 -10.68 10.34 -3.06
N PHE A 12 -10.77 9.88 -4.31
CA PHE A 12 -11.53 10.58 -5.34
C PHE A 12 -12.95 10.93 -4.87
N GLY A 13 -13.32 12.20 -5.03
CA GLY A 13 -14.48 12.83 -4.42
C GLY A 13 -14.16 13.66 -3.16
N ARG A 14 -12.90 13.64 -2.72
CA ARG A 14 -12.27 14.48 -1.69
C ARG A 14 -10.78 14.65 -1.98
N HIS A 15 -10.42 14.73 -3.23
CA HIS A 15 -9.04 14.94 -3.70
C HIS A 15 -8.79 16.42 -4.02
N ASP A 16 -7.52 16.78 -4.03
CA ASP A 16 -7.00 18.05 -4.54
C ASP A 16 -6.61 17.85 -6.02
N GLU A 17 -7.27 18.58 -6.91
CA GLU A 17 -7.05 18.46 -8.36
C GLU A 17 -5.64 18.90 -8.75
N THR A 18 -5.12 19.96 -8.11
CA THR A 18 -3.75 20.44 -8.36
C THR A 18 -2.72 19.41 -7.96
N ALA A 19 -2.85 18.83 -6.76
CA ALA A 19 -1.98 17.75 -6.32
C ALA A 19 -2.05 16.54 -7.26
N ALA A 20 -3.24 16.19 -7.75
CA ALA A 20 -3.43 15.08 -8.69
C ALA A 20 -2.70 15.31 -10.03
N GLU A 21 -2.83 16.51 -10.60
CA GLU A 21 -2.12 16.87 -11.83
C GLU A 21 -0.61 16.88 -11.64
N ARG A 22 -0.13 17.47 -10.55
CA ARG A 22 1.31 17.54 -10.23
C ARG A 22 1.89 16.16 -9.95
N LEU A 23 1.13 15.27 -9.30
CA LEU A 23 1.54 13.87 -9.10
C LEU A 23 1.73 13.12 -10.43
N LEU A 24 0.81 13.30 -11.38
CA LEU A 24 0.96 12.70 -12.72
C LEU A 24 2.20 13.21 -13.44
N GLY A 25 2.48 14.51 -13.37
CA GLY A 25 3.69 15.11 -13.93
C GLY A 25 4.96 14.53 -13.32
N ASP A 26 5.02 14.50 -11.99
CA ASP A 26 6.15 13.98 -11.22
C ASP A 26 6.45 12.50 -11.55
N LEU A 27 5.40 11.66 -11.58
CA LEU A 27 5.55 10.24 -11.95
C LEU A 27 5.95 10.05 -13.42
N SER A 28 5.48 10.92 -14.32
CA SER A 28 5.87 10.89 -15.73
C SER A 28 7.36 11.23 -15.94
N GLU A 29 7.91 12.12 -15.12
CA GLU A 29 9.33 12.50 -15.15
C GLU A 29 10.20 11.41 -14.53
N LEU A 30 9.80 10.90 -13.35
CA LEU A 30 10.53 9.86 -12.60
C LEU A 30 10.51 8.49 -13.30
N ARG A 31 9.46 8.19 -14.06
CA ARG A 31 9.27 6.91 -14.76
C ARG A 31 9.58 5.69 -13.89
N PRO A 32 8.85 5.48 -12.78
CA PRO A 32 9.07 4.32 -11.93
C PRO A 32 8.82 3.01 -12.71
N ASP A 33 9.57 1.96 -12.36
CA ASP A 33 9.40 0.62 -12.93
C ASP A 33 8.05 0.00 -12.58
N LEU A 34 7.46 0.40 -11.44
CA LEU A 34 6.18 -0.09 -10.94
C LEU A 34 5.48 1.01 -10.13
N VAL A 35 4.17 1.16 -10.34
CA VAL A 35 3.30 1.95 -9.46
C VAL A 35 2.46 1.01 -8.61
N VAL A 36 2.48 1.17 -7.30
CA VAL A 36 1.69 0.39 -6.34
C VAL A 36 0.72 1.31 -5.60
N ILE A 37 -0.57 0.99 -5.62
CA ILE A 37 -1.59 1.78 -4.93
C ILE A 37 -2.25 0.93 -3.86
N THR A 38 -2.02 1.30 -2.61
CA THR A 38 -2.48 0.53 -1.44
C THR A 38 -3.84 1.02 -0.93
N GLY A 39 -4.81 1.15 -1.84
CA GLY A 39 -6.23 1.27 -1.49
C GLY A 39 -6.76 2.70 -1.28
N ASP A 40 -8.03 2.76 -0.90
CA ASP A 40 -8.81 3.97 -0.70
C ASP A 40 -8.77 4.91 -1.91
N LEU A 41 -9.07 4.32 -3.09
CA LEU A 41 -9.17 5.06 -4.34
C LEU A 41 -10.31 6.07 -4.29
N THR A 42 -11.42 5.72 -3.64
CA THR A 42 -12.64 6.52 -3.60
C THR A 42 -12.98 6.97 -2.17
N GLN A 43 -13.70 8.09 -2.05
CA GLN A 43 -14.18 8.53 -0.73
C GLN A 43 -15.39 7.72 -0.24
N ARG A 44 -16.28 7.23 -1.13
CA ARG A 44 -17.56 6.61 -0.77
C ARG A 44 -18.02 5.51 -1.75
N ALA A 45 -17.12 4.93 -2.49
CA ALA A 45 -17.39 3.87 -3.47
C ALA A 45 -18.52 4.21 -4.47
N ARG A 46 -18.68 5.48 -4.86
CA ARG A 46 -19.69 5.90 -5.86
C ARG A 46 -19.21 5.63 -7.28
N HIS A 47 -20.13 5.36 -8.20
CA HIS A 47 -19.81 5.14 -9.62
C HIS A 47 -19.01 6.30 -10.22
N SER A 48 -19.41 7.55 -9.95
CA SER A 48 -18.70 8.73 -10.42
C SER A 48 -17.26 8.82 -9.87
N GLN A 49 -17.05 8.46 -8.61
CA GLN A 49 -15.73 8.47 -7.99
C GLN A 49 -14.80 7.41 -8.60
N PHE A 50 -15.32 6.20 -8.83
CA PHE A 50 -14.57 5.14 -9.52
C PHE A 50 -14.28 5.50 -10.98
N ALA A 51 -15.17 6.20 -11.68
CA ALA A 51 -14.92 6.65 -13.04
C ALA A 51 -13.76 7.64 -13.10
N VAL A 52 -13.72 8.62 -12.18
CA VAL A 52 -12.60 9.57 -12.07
C VAL A 52 -11.31 8.86 -11.66
N ALA A 53 -11.37 7.94 -10.69
CA ALA A 53 -10.22 7.12 -10.28
C ALA A 53 -9.65 6.34 -11.47
N ARG A 54 -10.51 5.70 -12.27
CA ARG A 54 -10.12 4.98 -13.48
C ARG A 54 -9.39 5.90 -14.47
N ALA A 55 -9.98 7.07 -14.79
CA ALA A 55 -9.38 8.02 -15.71
C ALA A 55 -8.00 8.53 -15.24
N PHE A 56 -7.81 8.66 -13.92
CA PHE A 56 -6.51 8.96 -13.33
C PHE A 56 -5.52 7.80 -13.48
N LEU A 57 -5.93 6.57 -13.13
CA LEU A 57 -5.09 5.38 -13.25
C LEU A 57 -4.63 5.09 -14.68
N GLU A 58 -5.46 5.43 -15.68
CA GLU A 58 -5.12 5.27 -17.10
C GLU A 58 -3.97 6.20 -17.55
N LYS A 59 -3.69 7.29 -16.82
CA LYS A 59 -2.59 8.23 -17.08
C LYS A 59 -1.29 7.87 -16.36
N LEU A 60 -1.31 6.93 -15.42
CA LEU A 60 -0.10 6.53 -14.67
C LEU A 60 0.88 5.74 -15.54
N PRO A 61 2.20 5.83 -15.26
CA PRO A 61 3.19 4.91 -15.82
C PRO A 61 2.82 3.44 -15.53
N ARG A 62 3.09 2.58 -16.51
CA ARG A 62 2.80 1.14 -16.38
C ARG A 62 4.07 0.34 -16.10
N PRO A 63 4.00 -0.77 -15.36
CA PRO A 63 2.80 -1.44 -14.79
C PRO A 63 2.26 -0.76 -13.52
N VAL A 64 0.95 -1.01 -13.22
CA VAL A 64 0.27 -0.51 -12.01
C VAL A 64 -0.38 -1.67 -11.28
N ILE A 65 -0.09 -1.82 -10.00
CA ILE A 65 -0.73 -2.76 -9.08
C ILE A 65 -1.63 -1.98 -8.12
N VAL A 66 -2.88 -2.40 -7.98
CA VAL A 66 -3.86 -1.72 -7.12
C VAL A 66 -4.54 -2.74 -6.21
N VAL A 67 -4.64 -2.43 -4.93
CA VAL A 67 -5.47 -3.18 -3.98
C VAL A 67 -6.59 -2.28 -3.45
N PRO A 68 -7.77 -2.80 -3.09
CA PRO A 68 -8.86 -1.98 -2.56
C PRO A 68 -8.65 -1.65 -1.08
N GLY A 69 -9.14 -0.46 -0.67
CA GLY A 69 -9.25 -0.04 0.72
C GLY A 69 -10.68 -0.15 1.27
N ASN A 70 -10.88 0.30 2.50
CA ASN A 70 -12.20 0.25 3.14
C ASN A 70 -13.18 1.29 2.57
N HIS A 71 -12.71 2.43 2.06
CA HIS A 71 -13.54 3.42 1.39
C HIS A 71 -13.97 3.01 -0.02
N ASP A 72 -13.36 1.97 -0.60
CA ASP A 72 -13.79 1.37 -1.87
C ASP A 72 -14.94 0.36 -1.70
N VAL A 73 -15.29 0.05 -0.45
CA VAL A 73 -16.50 -0.71 -0.09
C VAL A 73 -17.64 0.27 0.22
N PRO A 74 -18.85 0.09 -0.36
CA PRO A 74 -19.99 0.97 -0.09
C PRO A 74 -20.28 1.11 1.41
N LEU A 75 -20.39 2.35 1.91
CA LEU A 75 -20.67 2.61 3.32
C LEU A 75 -22.18 2.64 3.60
N TYR A 76 -22.95 3.32 2.76
CA TYR A 76 -24.39 3.57 2.97
C TYR A 76 -25.30 2.62 2.19
N ASP A 77 -24.80 2.01 1.13
CA ASP A 77 -25.50 1.02 0.34
C ASP A 77 -25.29 -0.36 0.99
N VAL A 78 -26.14 -0.66 2.00
CA VAL A 78 -26.03 -1.86 2.82
C VAL A 78 -26.13 -3.13 1.96
N ILE A 79 -27.03 -3.16 0.99
CA ILE A 79 -27.22 -4.31 0.10
C ILE A 79 -25.91 -4.55 -0.69
N GLN A 80 -25.40 -3.53 -1.36
CA GLN A 80 -24.16 -3.62 -2.11
C GLN A 80 -22.96 -3.97 -1.21
N ARG A 81 -22.95 -3.48 0.03
CA ARG A 81 -21.88 -3.77 0.99
C ARG A 81 -21.75 -5.26 1.29
N PHE A 82 -22.86 -5.99 1.38
CA PHE A 82 -22.86 -7.41 1.74
C PHE A 82 -22.95 -8.34 0.53
N VAL A 83 -23.70 -8.01 -0.49
CA VAL A 83 -23.91 -8.86 -1.68
C VAL A 83 -22.82 -8.65 -2.73
N GLY A 84 -22.40 -7.41 -2.97
CA GLY A 84 -21.46 -7.06 -4.03
C GLY A 84 -20.40 -6.05 -3.61
N ARG A 85 -19.81 -6.20 -2.40
CA ARG A 85 -18.96 -5.20 -1.73
C ARG A 85 -17.91 -4.52 -2.61
N LEU A 86 -17.28 -5.25 -3.54
CA LEU A 86 -16.27 -4.75 -4.47
C LEU A 86 -16.70 -4.85 -5.94
N ALA A 87 -18.00 -4.99 -6.23
CA ALA A 87 -18.50 -5.08 -7.60
C ALA A 87 -18.14 -3.82 -8.41
N ARG A 88 -18.25 -2.62 -7.80
CA ARG A 88 -17.87 -1.36 -8.45
C ARG A 88 -16.36 -1.29 -8.67
N TYR A 89 -15.55 -1.66 -7.68
CA TYR A 89 -14.10 -1.76 -7.83
C TYR A 89 -13.72 -2.70 -8.98
N ARG A 90 -14.29 -3.92 -9.02
CA ARG A 90 -14.03 -4.88 -10.09
C ARG A 90 -14.42 -4.36 -11.48
N ARG A 91 -15.52 -3.61 -11.55
CA ARG A 91 -16.00 -3.04 -12.81
C ARG A 91 -15.11 -1.94 -13.36
N TYR A 92 -14.61 -1.05 -12.50
CA TYR A 92 -13.91 0.16 -12.91
C TYR A 92 -12.39 0.07 -12.84
N ILE A 93 -11.86 -0.69 -11.89
CA ILE A 93 -10.44 -0.71 -11.57
C ILE A 93 -9.78 -2.01 -11.99
N CYS A 94 -10.06 -3.10 -11.30
CA CYS A 94 -9.46 -4.40 -11.58
C CYS A 94 -10.37 -5.54 -11.11
N ALA A 95 -10.58 -6.55 -11.95
CA ALA A 95 -11.35 -7.73 -11.59
C ALA A 95 -10.61 -8.61 -10.57
N GLU A 96 -9.27 -8.63 -10.65
CA GLU A 96 -8.41 -9.36 -9.73
C GLU A 96 -8.25 -8.61 -8.41
N LEU A 97 -8.47 -9.30 -7.29
CA LEU A 97 -8.35 -8.76 -5.93
C LEU A 97 -7.05 -9.20 -5.23
N GLN A 98 -6.28 -10.04 -5.88
CA GLN A 98 -4.97 -10.51 -5.45
C GLN A 98 -3.98 -10.39 -6.62
N PRO A 99 -3.78 -9.16 -7.15
CA PRO A 99 -2.87 -8.96 -8.28
C PRO A 99 -1.46 -9.39 -7.92
N PHE A 100 -0.80 -10.03 -8.87
CA PHE A 100 0.59 -10.47 -8.73
C PHE A 100 1.44 -9.87 -9.84
N PHE A 101 2.63 -9.42 -9.48
CA PHE A 101 3.66 -8.94 -10.39
C PHE A 101 4.99 -9.58 -10.02
N ALA A 102 5.76 -10.01 -10.99
CA ALA A 102 7.11 -10.49 -10.76
C ALA A 102 8.01 -10.15 -11.96
N ASP A 103 9.25 -9.81 -11.67
CA ASP A 103 10.35 -9.67 -12.61
C ASP A 103 11.61 -10.33 -12.07
N ASP A 104 12.77 -9.96 -12.57
CA ASP A 104 14.05 -10.56 -12.16
C ASP A 104 14.52 -10.16 -10.76
N GLU A 105 14.06 -9.03 -10.21
CA GLU A 105 14.51 -8.49 -8.93
C GLU A 105 13.47 -8.58 -7.82
N ILE A 106 12.17 -8.46 -8.16
CA ILE A 106 11.08 -8.41 -7.19
C ILE A 106 9.93 -9.35 -7.53
N ALA A 107 9.18 -9.74 -6.51
CA ALA A 107 7.86 -10.37 -6.66
C ALA A 107 6.89 -9.70 -5.68
N LEU A 108 5.80 -9.14 -6.18
CA LEU A 108 4.82 -8.40 -5.40
C LEU A 108 3.44 -9.06 -5.49
N LEU A 109 2.85 -9.35 -4.32
CA LEU A 109 1.48 -9.82 -4.17
C LEU A 109 0.62 -8.75 -3.53
N GLY A 110 -0.47 -8.35 -4.18
CA GLY A 110 -1.51 -7.52 -3.58
C GLY A 110 -2.55 -8.37 -2.85
N LEU A 111 -3.03 -7.92 -1.69
CA LEU A 111 -4.12 -8.58 -0.97
C LEU A 111 -5.21 -7.60 -0.58
N ASN A 112 -6.44 -7.96 -0.87
CA ASN A 112 -7.62 -7.27 -0.39
C ASN A 112 -7.86 -7.54 1.10
N THR A 113 -7.64 -6.54 1.94
CA THR A 113 -7.92 -6.59 3.37
C THR A 113 -9.28 -5.97 3.75
N ALA A 114 -9.96 -5.26 2.83
CA ALA A 114 -11.26 -4.67 3.06
C ALA A 114 -12.36 -5.74 3.24
N ARG A 115 -13.26 -5.53 4.20
CA ARG A 115 -14.34 -6.44 4.55
C ARG A 115 -15.67 -5.70 4.72
N SER A 116 -16.79 -6.40 4.46
CA SER A 116 -18.13 -5.84 4.66
C SER A 116 -18.46 -5.59 6.13
N ALA A 117 -18.05 -6.49 7.01
CA ALA A 117 -18.37 -6.45 8.42
C ALA A 117 -17.45 -5.52 9.25
N THR A 118 -16.36 -5.03 8.68
CA THR A 118 -15.46 -4.08 9.35
C THR A 118 -15.52 -2.73 8.63
N PHE A 119 -15.79 -1.65 9.37
CA PHE A 119 -15.95 -0.31 8.77
C PHE A 119 -14.61 0.38 8.50
N SER A 120 -13.67 0.25 9.42
CA SER A 120 -12.34 0.85 9.32
C SER A 120 -11.21 -0.19 9.33
N ASN A 121 -11.33 -1.23 10.14
CA ASN A 121 -10.27 -2.21 10.32
C ASN A 121 -10.45 -3.35 9.33
N GLY A 122 -9.50 -3.59 8.48
CA GLY A 122 -9.51 -4.71 7.55
C GLY A 122 -9.30 -6.05 8.27
N ARG A 123 -9.28 -7.14 7.49
CA ARG A 123 -9.01 -8.49 8.03
C ARG A 123 -8.34 -9.36 6.97
N ILE A 124 -7.33 -10.09 7.37
CA ILE A 124 -6.73 -11.15 6.55
C ILE A 124 -7.40 -12.49 6.90
N SER A 125 -7.81 -13.26 5.89
CA SER A 125 -8.42 -14.58 6.05
C SER A 125 -7.36 -15.68 6.12
N TYR A 126 -7.74 -16.87 6.62
CA TYR A 126 -6.87 -18.04 6.59
C TYR A 126 -6.49 -18.44 5.15
N ALA A 127 -7.44 -18.34 4.22
CA ALA A 127 -7.17 -18.59 2.80
C ALA A 127 -6.15 -17.60 2.21
N GLN A 128 -6.20 -16.33 2.60
CA GLN A 128 -5.21 -15.34 2.17
C GLN A 128 -3.83 -15.61 2.78
N ALA A 129 -3.76 -16.02 4.06
CA ALA A 129 -2.49 -16.41 4.67
C ALA A 129 -1.88 -17.65 3.98
N ALA A 130 -2.70 -18.62 3.59
CA ALA A 130 -2.26 -19.75 2.79
C ALA A 130 -1.81 -19.34 1.39
N ALA A 131 -2.53 -18.41 0.73
CA ALA A 131 -2.18 -17.87 -0.58
C ALA A 131 -0.83 -17.15 -0.58
N ILE A 132 -0.48 -16.41 0.48
CA ILE A 132 0.86 -15.79 0.62
C ILE A 132 1.94 -16.85 0.49
N LYS A 133 1.80 -17.97 1.21
CA LYS A 133 2.78 -19.05 1.18
C LYS A 133 2.86 -19.73 -0.19
N SER A 134 1.71 -20.06 -0.80
CA SER A 134 1.69 -20.77 -2.08
C SER A 134 2.23 -19.89 -3.22
N VAL A 135 1.86 -18.61 -3.28
CA VAL A 135 2.32 -17.70 -4.34
C VAL A 135 3.83 -17.47 -4.27
N PHE A 136 4.36 -17.27 -3.06
CA PHE A 136 5.79 -17.02 -2.92
C PHE A 136 6.66 -18.29 -2.92
N ALA A 137 6.07 -19.48 -2.79
CA ALA A 137 6.81 -20.74 -2.90
C ALA A 137 7.45 -20.93 -4.28
N ASP A 138 6.77 -20.48 -5.33
CA ASP A 138 7.24 -20.59 -6.72
C ASP A 138 8.16 -19.42 -7.15
N VAL A 139 8.37 -18.45 -6.27
CA VAL A 139 9.26 -17.31 -6.54
C VAL A 139 10.70 -17.72 -6.32
N PRO A 140 11.59 -17.60 -7.34
CA PRO A 140 13.01 -17.91 -7.21
C PRO A 140 13.68 -17.18 -6.05
N ALA A 141 14.72 -17.80 -5.48
CA ALA A 141 15.57 -17.16 -4.48
C ALA A 141 16.26 -15.91 -5.05
N GLY A 142 16.58 -14.95 -4.18
CA GLY A 142 17.24 -13.70 -4.57
C GLY A 142 16.31 -12.58 -5.04
N ARG A 143 14.99 -12.85 -5.18
CA ARG A 143 14.00 -11.78 -5.42
C ARG A 143 13.45 -11.24 -4.11
N LEU A 144 13.32 -9.92 -4.00
CA LEU A 144 12.63 -9.31 -2.87
C LEU A 144 11.12 -9.62 -2.97
N ARG A 145 10.59 -10.32 -1.96
CA ARG A 145 9.15 -10.65 -1.88
C ARG A 145 8.42 -9.52 -1.16
N ILE A 146 7.48 -8.91 -1.85
CA ILE A 146 6.75 -7.71 -1.41
C ILE A 146 5.27 -8.03 -1.26
N LEU A 147 4.66 -7.62 -0.15
CA LEU A 147 3.21 -7.68 0.03
C LEU A 147 2.63 -6.28 0.02
N ALA A 148 1.60 -6.04 -0.80
CA ALA A 148 0.84 -4.80 -0.81
C ALA A 148 -0.56 -5.02 -0.22
N ILE A 149 -0.88 -4.27 0.84
CA ILE A 149 -2.16 -4.31 1.56
C ILE A 149 -2.62 -2.88 1.87
N HIS A 150 -3.92 -2.66 2.12
CA HIS A 150 -4.35 -1.35 2.57
C HIS A 150 -4.17 -1.16 4.07
N HIS A 151 -4.77 -2.05 4.88
CA HIS A 151 -4.74 -1.93 6.35
C HIS A 151 -3.43 -2.47 6.91
N PRO A 152 -2.69 -1.67 7.70
CA PRO A 152 -1.40 -2.05 8.23
C PRO A 152 -1.47 -3.22 9.23
N LEU A 153 -0.37 -3.95 9.37
CA LEU A 153 -0.22 -5.04 10.33
C LEU A 153 0.01 -4.56 11.76
N ALA A 154 0.54 -3.36 11.92
CA ALA A 154 0.77 -2.76 13.23
C ALA A 154 0.64 -1.22 13.14
N VAL A 155 0.48 -0.59 14.28
CA VAL A 155 0.29 0.86 14.41
C VAL A 155 1.65 1.50 14.76
N PRO A 156 2.12 2.50 14.00
CA PRO A 156 3.43 3.13 14.24
C PRO A 156 3.55 3.84 15.60
N VAL A 157 2.41 4.26 16.15
CA VAL A 157 2.37 5.01 17.43
C VAL A 157 1.40 4.35 18.38
N PRO A 158 1.84 3.86 19.55
CA PRO A 158 0.94 3.34 20.59
C PRO A 158 0.00 4.43 21.14
N GLY A 159 -1.25 4.07 21.44
CA GLY A 159 -2.16 4.92 22.23
C GLY A 159 -3.18 5.73 21.44
N GLY A 160 -3.40 5.45 20.13
CA GLY A 160 -4.52 6.01 19.36
C GLY A 160 -5.66 5.01 19.12
N ASP A 161 -6.78 5.49 18.58
CA ASP A 161 -7.94 4.66 18.17
C ASP A 161 -7.66 3.78 16.93
N LEU A 162 -6.41 3.78 16.44
CA LEU A 162 -5.98 3.03 15.28
C LEU A 162 -5.69 1.58 15.69
N LEU A 163 -6.27 0.65 14.96
CA LEU A 163 -6.08 -0.79 15.19
C LEU A 163 -5.40 -1.43 13.98
N PRO A 164 -4.53 -2.41 14.22
CA PRO A 164 -3.95 -3.20 13.12
C PRO A 164 -5.03 -4.01 12.40
N VAL A 165 -4.69 -4.49 11.20
CA VAL A 165 -5.54 -5.39 10.44
C VAL A 165 -5.91 -6.63 11.28
N GLY A 166 -7.16 -7.07 11.21
CA GLY A 166 -7.60 -8.25 11.95
C GLY A 166 -6.80 -9.50 11.57
N ARG A 167 -6.34 -10.26 12.55
CA ARG A 167 -5.44 -11.41 12.45
C ARG A 167 -4.02 -11.06 11.99
N ALA A 168 -3.52 -9.91 12.39
CA ALA A 168 -2.18 -9.43 12.06
C ALA A 168 -1.08 -10.44 12.44
N ALA A 169 -1.13 -11.02 13.63
CA ALA A 169 -0.14 -12.02 14.08
C ALA A 169 -0.10 -13.26 13.18
N MET A 170 -1.27 -13.80 12.80
CA MET A 170 -1.35 -14.93 11.87
C MET A 170 -0.79 -14.58 10.50
N ALA A 171 -1.15 -13.39 9.98
CA ALA A 171 -0.67 -12.92 8.70
C ALA A 171 0.85 -12.73 8.69
N ARG A 172 1.39 -12.10 9.74
CA ARG A 172 2.83 -11.90 9.91
C ARG A 172 3.60 -13.22 9.91
N ARG A 173 3.08 -14.23 10.62
CA ARG A 173 3.69 -15.57 10.63
C ARG A 173 3.75 -16.16 9.21
N ALA A 174 2.64 -16.08 8.46
CA ALA A 174 2.61 -16.55 7.08
C ALA A 174 3.58 -15.79 6.16
N MET A 175 3.75 -14.48 6.36
CA MET A 175 4.70 -13.65 5.63
C MET A 175 6.15 -14.06 5.92
N ILE A 176 6.51 -14.26 7.21
CA ILE A 176 7.85 -14.71 7.60
C ILE A 176 8.15 -16.08 6.98
N GLU A 177 7.22 -17.04 7.11
CA GLU A 177 7.37 -18.38 6.55
C GLU A 177 7.47 -18.36 5.01
N ALA A 178 6.89 -17.35 4.35
CA ALA A 178 6.98 -17.14 2.92
C ALA A 178 8.20 -16.29 2.50
N GLY A 179 9.00 -15.81 3.43
CA GLY A 179 10.17 -14.95 3.17
C GLY A 179 9.81 -13.57 2.62
N VAL A 180 8.67 -13.00 3.01
CA VAL A 180 8.31 -11.61 2.67
C VAL A 180 9.26 -10.67 3.39
N GLY A 181 9.98 -9.85 2.64
CA GLY A 181 10.94 -8.88 3.18
C GLY A 181 10.39 -7.45 3.27
N LEU A 182 9.34 -7.11 2.48
CA LEU A 182 8.79 -5.76 2.44
C LEU A 182 7.25 -5.80 2.44
N VAL A 183 6.62 -4.96 3.26
CA VAL A 183 5.16 -4.76 3.28
C VAL A 183 4.84 -3.30 3.01
N LEU A 184 4.03 -3.05 1.98
CA LEU A 184 3.51 -1.74 1.60
C LEU A 184 2.07 -1.60 2.07
N SER A 185 1.75 -0.48 2.74
CA SER A 185 0.39 -0.22 3.23
C SER A 185 0.06 1.28 3.29
N GLY A 186 -1.22 1.61 3.53
CA GLY A 186 -1.72 2.98 3.67
C GLY A 186 -2.60 3.13 4.92
N HIS A 187 -3.81 3.74 4.74
CA HIS A 187 -4.88 3.82 5.73
C HIS A 187 -4.70 4.88 6.82
N PHE A 188 -3.51 5.08 7.36
CA PHE A 188 -3.29 6.02 8.46
C PHE A 188 -3.10 7.47 7.99
N HIS A 189 -2.95 7.69 6.69
CA HIS A 189 -2.70 9.00 6.08
C HIS A 189 -1.42 9.67 6.59
N ARG A 190 -0.45 8.88 7.03
CA ARG A 190 0.87 9.30 7.47
C ARG A 190 1.94 8.43 6.86
N ALA A 191 3.01 9.06 6.40
CA ALA A 191 4.16 8.35 5.89
C ALA A 191 4.98 7.76 7.06
N PHE A 192 5.42 6.51 6.91
CA PHE A 192 6.29 5.84 7.87
C PHE A 192 7.08 4.75 7.15
N SER A 193 8.33 4.58 7.52
CA SER A 193 9.13 3.41 7.14
C SER A 193 9.95 2.94 8.33
N GLY A 194 10.15 1.63 8.43
CA GLY A 194 10.95 1.04 9.49
C GLY A 194 10.37 -0.26 10.03
N ASP A 195 11.00 -0.74 11.10
CA ASP A 195 10.43 -1.76 11.98
C ASP A 195 9.44 -1.10 12.95
N LEU A 196 8.43 -1.83 13.39
CA LEU A 196 7.33 -1.27 14.18
C LEU A 196 7.62 -1.45 15.68
N PRO A 197 8.07 -0.40 16.38
CA PRO A 197 8.35 -0.51 17.81
C PRO A 197 7.05 -0.69 18.61
N GLY A 198 7.08 -1.54 19.63
CA GLY A 198 6.02 -1.64 20.65
C GLY A 198 4.78 -2.43 20.28
N SER A 199 4.78 -3.22 19.22
CA SER A 199 3.75 -4.23 19.00
C SER A 199 4.18 -5.54 19.66
N ASP A 200 3.21 -6.32 20.19
CA ASP A 200 3.43 -7.73 20.60
C ASP A 200 3.90 -8.61 19.42
N LEU A 201 3.89 -8.05 18.22
CA LEU A 201 4.55 -8.51 17.02
C LEU A 201 6.00 -8.03 17.10
N VAL A 202 6.84 -8.81 17.75
CA VAL A 202 8.26 -8.50 18.01
C VAL A 202 8.93 -7.80 16.83
N ALA A 203 9.54 -6.65 17.12
CA ALA A 203 10.44 -5.93 16.22
C ALA A 203 11.69 -6.79 16.00
N ASP A 204 11.66 -7.70 15.01
CA ASP A 204 12.74 -8.63 14.73
C ASP A 204 13.55 -8.30 13.47
N GLY A 205 13.15 -7.21 12.79
CA GLY A 205 13.80 -6.76 11.57
C GLY A 205 13.63 -7.70 10.36
N LEU A 206 12.83 -8.76 10.46
CA LEU A 206 12.63 -9.71 9.35
C LEU A 206 11.80 -9.12 8.20
N ILE A 207 10.92 -8.18 8.51
CA ILE A 207 10.04 -7.52 7.54
C ILE A 207 10.17 -6.01 7.70
N LEU A 208 10.49 -5.32 6.61
CA LEU A 208 10.43 -3.86 6.54
C LEU A 208 8.99 -3.43 6.24
N PHE A 209 8.45 -2.52 7.05
CA PHE A 209 7.12 -1.94 6.84
C PHE A 209 7.24 -0.52 6.28
N VAL A 210 6.50 -0.25 5.20
CA VAL A 210 6.43 1.07 4.58
C VAL A 210 4.97 1.46 4.43
N HIS A 211 4.59 2.56 5.10
CA HIS A 211 3.26 3.16 5.00
C HIS A 211 3.34 4.40 4.11
N ALA A 212 2.42 4.53 3.18
CA ALA A 212 2.28 5.76 2.42
C ALA A 212 1.33 6.73 3.14
N GLY A 213 1.64 8.02 3.04
CA GLY A 213 0.70 9.08 3.36
C GLY A 213 -0.46 9.13 2.37
N THR A 214 -1.33 10.14 2.49
CA THR A 214 -2.36 10.38 1.48
C THR A 214 -1.78 11.11 0.28
N ALA A 215 -1.92 10.54 -0.92
CA ALA A 215 -1.22 11.06 -2.09
C ALA A 215 -1.82 12.37 -2.61
N ILE A 216 -3.16 12.48 -2.67
CA ILE A 216 -3.85 13.63 -3.28
C ILE A 216 -5.13 14.04 -2.52
N SER A 217 -5.44 13.45 -1.37
CA SER A 217 -6.68 13.73 -0.67
C SER A 217 -6.63 15.07 0.10
N THR A 218 -7.77 15.74 0.18
CA THR A 218 -7.94 16.89 1.09
C THR A 218 -8.15 16.49 2.55
N ARG A 219 -8.14 15.18 2.87
CA ARG A 219 -8.26 14.63 4.23
C ARG A 219 -6.89 14.48 4.88
N LEU A 220 -6.19 15.57 5.04
CA LEU A 220 -4.89 15.61 5.69
C LEU A 220 -5.00 15.31 7.19
N ARG A 221 -4.02 14.61 7.76
CA ARG A 221 -3.90 14.31 9.20
C ARG A 221 -2.62 14.90 9.80
N GLY A 222 -2.38 16.19 9.50
CA GLY A 222 -1.22 16.94 10.01
C GLY A 222 0.04 16.80 9.16
N GLU A 223 -0.02 16.04 8.06
CA GLU A 223 1.04 15.92 7.07
C GLU A 223 0.54 16.38 5.71
N PRO A 224 1.40 16.94 4.83
CA PRO A 224 1.03 17.26 3.46
C PRO A 224 0.71 15.99 2.66
N ASN A 225 0.08 16.15 1.50
CA ASN A 225 -0.02 15.07 0.54
C ASN A 225 1.36 14.54 0.19
N SER A 226 1.51 13.21 0.19
CA SER A 226 2.80 12.58 -0.06
C SER A 226 2.63 11.16 -0.62
N TYR A 227 3.68 10.67 -1.25
CA TYR A 227 3.84 9.28 -1.65
C TYR A 227 5.27 8.84 -1.39
N ASN A 228 5.53 7.53 -1.40
CA ASN A 228 6.87 7.00 -1.24
C ASN A 228 7.45 6.64 -2.61
N LEU A 229 8.67 7.09 -2.88
CA LEU A 229 9.50 6.64 -3.96
C LEU A 229 10.51 5.64 -3.39
N LEU A 230 10.36 4.36 -3.75
CA LEU A 230 11.20 3.29 -3.24
C LEU A 230 12.20 2.88 -4.31
N ARG A 231 13.48 2.77 -3.92
CA ARG A 231 14.48 2.06 -4.71
C ARG A 231 14.75 0.74 -4.01
N VAL A 232 14.39 -0.36 -4.64
CA VAL A 232 14.43 -1.69 -4.02
C VAL A 232 15.38 -2.62 -4.75
N GLY A 233 16.10 -3.39 -3.96
CA GLY A 233 16.92 -4.51 -4.39
C GLY A 233 16.76 -5.66 -3.42
N PRO A 234 17.38 -6.84 -3.67
CA PRO A 234 17.26 -8.02 -2.81
C PRO A 234 17.64 -7.77 -1.35
N GLU A 235 18.65 -6.92 -1.12
CA GLU A 235 19.24 -6.68 0.20
C GLU A 235 19.25 -5.20 0.60
N SER A 236 18.58 -4.32 -0.16
CA SER A 236 18.55 -2.89 0.13
C SER A 236 17.22 -2.26 -0.28
N VAL A 237 16.75 -1.32 0.54
CA VAL A 237 15.58 -0.49 0.26
C VAL A 237 15.90 0.94 0.65
N THR A 238 15.78 1.87 -0.30
CA THR A 238 15.75 3.30 0.02
C THR A 238 14.30 3.77 -0.10
N CYS A 239 13.77 4.37 0.96
CA CYS A 239 12.44 4.96 1.00
C CYS A 239 12.57 6.47 1.04
N THR A 240 12.18 7.14 -0.04
CA THR A 240 12.11 8.61 -0.11
C THR A 240 10.66 9.04 -0.06
N VAL A 241 10.29 9.83 0.94
CA VAL A 241 8.97 10.47 1.02
C VAL A 241 8.98 11.69 0.12
N ARG A 242 8.13 11.68 -0.90
CA ARG A 242 7.92 12.83 -1.78
C ARG A 242 6.65 13.55 -1.36
N ALA A 243 6.80 14.77 -0.85
CA ALA A 243 5.71 15.59 -0.34
C ALA A 243 5.29 16.67 -1.36
N PHE A 244 4.02 17.05 -1.31
CA PHE A 244 3.46 18.12 -2.12
C PHE A 244 3.66 19.49 -1.43
N PHE A 245 4.45 20.37 -2.04
CA PHE A 245 4.75 21.71 -1.56
C PHE A 245 3.85 22.79 -2.17
N GLY A 246 2.61 22.43 -2.51
CA GLY A 246 1.62 23.34 -3.07
C GLY A 246 1.70 23.53 -4.59
N THR A 247 2.89 23.44 -5.17
CA THR A 247 3.12 23.61 -6.62
C THR A 247 3.80 22.42 -7.29
N HIS A 248 4.51 21.61 -6.54
CA HIS A 248 5.26 20.45 -7.03
C HIS A 248 5.42 19.40 -5.92
N PHE A 249 5.71 18.16 -6.30
CA PHE A 249 6.23 17.14 -5.40
C PHE A 249 7.75 17.22 -5.33
N GLY A 250 8.30 17.06 -4.13
CA GLY A 250 9.74 17.08 -3.88
C GLY A 250 10.12 16.14 -2.74
N ASP A 251 11.40 15.83 -2.61
CA ASP A 251 11.92 14.97 -1.55
C ASP A 251 11.82 15.70 -0.20
N ALA A 252 11.12 15.09 0.75
CA ALA A 252 10.94 15.64 2.10
C ALA A 252 11.77 14.88 3.13
N ASP A 253 11.90 13.56 2.96
CA ASP A 253 12.69 12.68 3.83
C ASP A 253 13.18 11.48 3.03
N SER A 254 14.31 10.90 3.45
CA SER A 254 14.85 9.69 2.81
C SER A 254 15.58 8.82 3.83
N VAL A 255 15.22 7.54 3.86
CA VAL A 255 15.82 6.55 4.75
C VAL A 255 16.33 5.37 3.94
N HIS A 256 17.54 4.93 4.26
CA HIS A 256 18.14 3.74 3.64
C HIS A 256 18.14 2.56 4.61
N TYR A 257 17.74 1.39 4.11
CA TYR A 257 17.74 0.13 4.83
C TYR A 257 18.60 -0.90 4.09
N ALA A 258 19.39 -1.65 4.83
CA ALA A 258 20.13 -2.80 4.33
C ALA A 258 19.78 -4.07 5.09
N LEU A 259 19.83 -5.21 4.41
CA LEU A 259 19.63 -6.52 5.01
C LEU A 259 20.95 -7.01 5.60
N VAL A 260 21.10 -6.93 6.92
CA VAL A 260 22.32 -7.33 7.66
C VAL A 260 22.01 -8.54 8.52
N GLY A 261 22.69 -9.65 8.27
CA GLY A 261 22.44 -10.91 9.00
C GLY A 261 21.00 -11.41 8.88
N GLY A 262 20.34 -11.18 7.75
CA GLY A 262 18.95 -11.56 7.49
C GLY A 262 17.89 -10.63 8.14
N ARG A 263 18.31 -9.46 8.62
CA ARG A 263 17.44 -8.46 9.24
C ARG A 263 17.61 -7.09 8.60
N TRP A 264 16.51 -6.40 8.39
CA TRP A 264 16.53 -5.02 7.93
C TRP A 264 17.02 -4.09 9.03
N ALA A 265 18.01 -3.30 8.71
CA ALA A 265 18.57 -2.28 9.59
C ALA A 265 18.70 -0.96 8.84
N GLN A 266 18.27 0.13 9.50
CA GLN A 266 18.48 1.47 8.99
C GLN A 266 19.97 1.77 8.96
N GLN A 267 20.42 2.32 7.85
CA GLN A 267 21.80 2.79 7.68
C GLN A 267 21.85 4.29 7.91
N GLN A 268 22.93 4.77 8.48
CA GLN A 268 23.17 6.21 8.71
C GLN A 268 23.53 6.92 7.42
#